data_92ddc3900208dacc27135b8fc247f737
#
_entry.id   92ddc3900208dacc27135b8fc247f737
#
_cell.length_a   1.000
_cell.length_b   1.000
_cell.length_c   1.000
_cell.angle_alpha   90.00
_cell.angle_beta   90.00
_cell.angle_gamma   90.00
#
_symmetry.space_group_name_H-M   'P 1'
#
loop_
_entity.id
_entity.type
_entity.pdbx_description
1 polymer ?
#
loop_
_entity_poly.entity_id
_entity_poly.type
_entity_poly.pdbx_seq_one_letter_code
_entity_poly.pdbx_strand_id
1 'polypeptide(L)'
;MNHLKYEQLSAPLRNQLKGLDDVIARQDNGLTEVIWFFIQIDRIGHLSMEPWAIRNLFPPSEFSLTALVPSTNLTKWACADISPYFTNFRVLTINDWAMLPAVDILVSSTVVEFERRLYVFSISAPLMNELIAHRKLGNALTYVQSTLQQENRFREFTEANGLEKFDKFVVYHCREGGYLSSQYSYHSYRDASPRNAELAISYLVDRGYAVIRIGDASMTPLNLKMEGLVDLPFSQHTTDISTFELIACSDIYFGTTSGPVMIAQMFKKTSFLHNSLVIGQLVMDNAVILPKSCFDLKTRSFLSYKEIIYRGIEDYTEIERFNNAALVIVENTPVQIELLVQDGIVLHESNFAAPGSGSFGLTTWESFAAVVDSRLGQSYGPSESLNLYLSRAFI
;
A
#
# COMPACT_ATOMS: atom_id res chain seq x y z
N MET A 1 6.62 -9.20 -16.27
CA MET A 1 6.30 -10.65 -16.11
C MET A 1 6.95 -11.49 -17.18
N ASN A 2 7.40 -12.70 -16.84
CA ASN A 2 7.84 -13.67 -17.82
C ASN A 2 6.61 -14.28 -18.49
N HIS A 3 6.53 -14.20 -19.82
CA HIS A 3 5.46 -14.83 -20.59
C HIS A 3 5.91 -16.17 -21.14
N LEU A 4 5.22 -17.24 -20.76
CA LEU A 4 5.48 -18.60 -21.21
C LEU A 4 4.23 -19.15 -21.90
N LYS A 5 4.43 -19.94 -22.95
CA LYS A 5 3.38 -20.80 -23.48
C LYS A 5 3.34 -22.10 -22.69
N TYR A 6 2.17 -22.70 -22.62
CA TYR A 6 1.97 -23.99 -21.92
C TYR A 6 2.98 -25.05 -22.31
N GLU A 7 3.34 -25.13 -23.61
CA GLU A 7 4.29 -26.10 -24.16
C GLU A 7 5.72 -25.92 -23.63
N GLN A 8 6.06 -24.74 -23.13
CA GLN A 8 7.37 -24.42 -22.56
C GLN A 8 7.53 -24.87 -21.11
N LEU A 9 6.42 -25.26 -20.46
CA LEU A 9 6.46 -25.79 -19.11
C LEU A 9 7.03 -27.21 -19.08
N SER A 10 7.59 -27.62 -17.95
CA SER A 10 7.97 -29.01 -17.70
C SER A 10 6.73 -29.91 -17.71
N ALA A 11 6.89 -31.20 -18.02
CA ALA A 11 5.77 -32.13 -18.09
C ALA A 11 4.93 -32.21 -16.79
N PRO A 12 5.53 -32.22 -15.58
CA PRO A 12 4.75 -32.16 -14.34
C PRO A 12 3.88 -30.90 -14.22
N LEU A 13 4.46 -29.72 -14.52
CA LEU A 13 3.73 -28.46 -14.46
C LEU A 13 2.61 -28.36 -15.48
N ARG A 14 2.81 -28.88 -16.70
CA ARG A 14 1.75 -28.98 -17.71
C ARG A 14 0.57 -29.83 -17.20
N ASN A 15 0.86 -30.99 -16.62
CA ASN A 15 -0.19 -31.87 -16.11
C ASN A 15 -0.97 -31.21 -14.96
N GLN A 16 -0.30 -30.51 -14.04
CA GLN A 16 -0.93 -29.78 -12.95
C GLN A 16 -1.81 -28.65 -13.49
N LEU A 17 -1.28 -27.83 -14.41
CA LEU A 17 -2.02 -26.71 -14.97
C LEU A 17 -3.24 -27.20 -15.77
N LYS A 18 -3.10 -28.29 -16.55
CA LYS A 18 -4.21 -28.89 -17.25
C LYS A 18 -5.29 -29.43 -16.31
N GLY A 19 -4.89 -30.12 -15.25
CA GLY A 19 -5.84 -30.60 -14.23
C GLY A 19 -6.60 -29.46 -13.56
N LEU A 20 -5.94 -28.31 -13.32
CA LEU A 20 -6.60 -27.11 -12.82
C LEU A 20 -7.54 -26.51 -13.87
N ASP A 21 -7.11 -26.41 -15.14
CA ASP A 21 -7.94 -25.87 -16.23
C ASP A 21 -9.22 -26.69 -16.42
N ASP A 22 -9.13 -28.01 -16.31
CA ASP A 22 -10.26 -28.92 -16.50
C ASP A 22 -11.37 -28.74 -15.43
N VAL A 23 -11.02 -28.25 -14.22
CA VAL A 23 -11.99 -28.03 -13.13
C VAL A 23 -12.53 -26.60 -13.09
N ILE A 24 -11.91 -25.64 -13.76
CA ILE A 24 -12.34 -24.24 -13.81
C ILE A 24 -13.30 -24.07 -14.99
N ALA A 25 -14.60 -23.90 -14.70
CA ALA A 25 -15.59 -23.59 -15.73
C ALA A 25 -15.21 -22.34 -16.53
N ARG A 26 -15.25 -22.41 -17.85
CA ARG A 26 -14.93 -21.30 -18.75
C ARG A 26 -16.00 -20.19 -18.69
N GLN A 27 -15.57 -18.96 -18.84
CA GLN A 27 -16.47 -17.84 -19.06
C GLN A 27 -16.70 -17.67 -20.57
N ASP A 28 -17.95 -17.77 -21.01
CA ASP A 28 -18.31 -17.60 -22.42
C ASP A 28 -18.73 -16.15 -22.70
N ASN A 29 -17.79 -15.22 -22.59
CA ASN A 29 -18.00 -13.80 -22.85
C ASN A 29 -17.15 -13.26 -24.01
N GLY A 30 -16.46 -14.14 -24.74
CA GLY A 30 -15.61 -13.78 -25.88
C GLY A 30 -14.25 -13.17 -25.51
N LEU A 31 -14.00 -12.85 -24.23
CA LEU A 31 -12.74 -12.27 -23.75
C LEU A 31 -11.72 -13.36 -23.41
N THR A 32 -10.44 -12.98 -23.41
CA THR A 32 -9.38 -13.81 -22.80
C THR A 32 -9.54 -13.82 -21.29
N GLU A 33 -9.59 -15.01 -20.70
CA GLU A 33 -9.73 -15.13 -19.24
C GLU A 33 -8.37 -15.08 -18.55
N VAL A 34 -8.21 -14.16 -17.59
CA VAL A 34 -7.04 -14.08 -16.70
C VAL A 34 -7.39 -14.76 -15.41
N ILE A 35 -6.65 -15.81 -15.08
CA ILE A 35 -6.78 -16.58 -13.83
C ILE A 35 -5.57 -16.24 -12.96
N TRP A 36 -5.83 -15.61 -11.84
CA TRP A 36 -4.82 -15.14 -10.92
C TRP A 36 -4.91 -15.84 -9.57
N PHE A 37 -3.76 -16.28 -9.06
CA PHE A 37 -3.67 -16.97 -7.77
C PHE A 37 -3.52 -15.95 -6.64
N PHE A 38 -4.59 -15.77 -5.87
CA PHE A 38 -4.65 -14.83 -4.77
C PHE A 38 -4.44 -15.56 -3.44
N ILE A 39 -3.19 -15.64 -3.00
CA ILE A 39 -2.77 -16.47 -1.87
C ILE A 39 -2.87 -15.73 -0.54
N GLN A 40 -2.55 -14.43 -0.51
CA GLN A 40 -2.38 -13.67 0.73
C GLN A 40 -3.64 -12.85 1.07
N ILE A 41 -4.76 -13.53 1.15
CA ILE A 41 -6.07 -12.91 1.43
C ILE A 41 -6.30 -12.55 2.90
N ASP A 42 -5.37 -12.91 3.78
CA ASP A 42 -5.39 -12.63 5.22
C ASP A 42 -4.70 -11.30 5.59
N ARG A 43 -4.18 -10.58 4.60
CA ARG A 43 -3.46 -9.32 4.79
C ARG A 43 -4.14 -8.17 4.06
N ILE A 44 -4.56 -7.17 4.79
CA ILE A 44 -5.31 -6.02 4.25
C ILE A 44 -4.57 -5.30 3.10
N GLY A 45 -3.23 -5.21 3.17
CA GLY A 45 -2.44 -4.61 2.11
C GLY A 45 -2.46 -5.40 0.81
N HIS A 46 -2.39 -6.73 0.90
CA HIS A 46 -2.47 -7.61 -0.27
C HIS A 46 -3.87 -7.65 -0.85
N LEU A 47 -4.88 -7.66 0.03
CA LEU A 47 -6.28 -7.59 -0.36
C LEU A 47 -6.63 -6.38 -1.23
N SER A 48 -5.97 -5.24 -1.03
CA SER A 48 -6.19 -4.04 -1.83
C SER A 48 -5.29 -3.99 -3.05
N MET A 49 -4.00 -4.22 -2.83
CA MET A 49 -2.96 -3.97 -3.83
C MET A 49 -2.99 -4.97 -4.98
N GLU A 50 -3.10 -6.27 -4.69
CA GLU A 50 -3.00 -7.29 -5.74
C GLU A 50 -4.17 -7.24 -6.72
N PRO A 51 -5.45 -7.19 -6.29
CA PRO A 51 -6.57 -7.03 -7.22
C PRO A 51 -6.49 -5.73 -8.02
N TRP A 52 -6.04 -4.65 -7.38
CA TRP A 52 -5.87 -3.37 -8.06
C TRP A 52 -4.77 -3.43 -9.13
N ALA A 53 -3.64 -4.07 -8.83
CA ALA A 53 -2.57 -4.28 -9.80
C ALA A 53 -3.03 -5.16 -10.98
N ILE A 54 -3.67 -6.29 -10.70
CA ILE A 54 -4.23 -7.18 -11.74
C ILE A 54 -5.20 -6.43 -12.66
N ARG A 55 -6.10 -5.64 -12.09
CA ARG A 55 -7.06 -4.84 -12.87
C ARG A 55 -6.39 -3.80 -13.78
N ASN A 56 -5.27 -3.24 -13.35
CA ASN A 56 -4.52 -2.28 -14.16
C ASN A 56 -3.68 -2.96 -15.23
N LEU A 57 -3.09 -4.12 -14.95
CA LEU A 57 -2.29 -4.89 -15.89
C LEU A 57 -3.15 -5.63 -16.92
N PHE A 58 -4.36 -6.02 -16.54
CA PHE A 58 -5.33 -6.75 -17.37
C PHE A 58 -6.68 -6.04 -17.30
N PRO A 59 -6.89 -4.98 -18.10
CA PRO A 59 -8.11 -4.17 -18.02
C PRO A 59 -9.39 -5.00 -18.26
N PRO A 60 -10.44 -4.84 -17.44
CA PRO A 60 -11.70 -5.58 -17.60
C PRO A 60 -12.45 -5.31 -18.92
N SER A 61 -12.06 -4.29 -19.66
CA SER A 61 -12.54 -4.03 -21.02
C SER A 61 -12.01 -5.03 -22.06
N GLU A 62 -10.89 -5.69 -21.76
CA GLU A 62 -10.17 -6.59 -22.67
C GLU A 62 -10.09 -8.02 -22.12
N PHE A 63 -10.18 -8.18 -20.82
CA PHE A 63 -10.00 -9.45 -20.13
C PHE A 63 -11.15 -9.75 -19.16
N SER A 64 -11.49 -11.02 -19.03
CA SER A 64 -12.31 -11.49 -17.91
C SER A 64 -11.40 -11.95 -16.78
N LEU A 65 -11.65 -11.49 -15.55
CA LEU A 65 -10.76 -11.69 -14.41
C LEU A 65 -11.32 -12.73 -13.44
N THR A 66 -10.52 -13.74 -13.10
CA THR A 66 -10.86 -14.78 -12.14
C THR A 66 -9.75 -14.87 -11.07
N ALA A 67 -10.11 -14.61 -9.83
CA ALA A 67 -9.24 -14.83 -8.68
C ALA A 67 -9.44 -16.24 -8.13
N LEU A 68 -8.37 -17.00 -8.00
CA LEU A 68 -8.35 -18.27 -7.29
C LEU A 68 -7.87 -18.05 -5.86
N VAL A 69 -8.72 -18.36 -4.87
CA VAL A 69 -8.44 -18.13 -3.45
C VAL A 69 -8.48 -19.43 -2.64
N PRO A 70 -7.66 -19.56 -1.58
CA PRO A 70 -7.70 -20.74 -0.71
C PRO A 70 -9.00 -20.82 0.08
N SER A 71 -9.62 -21.99 0.10
CA SER A 71 -10.88 -22.19 0.84
C SER A 71 -10.76 -22.04 2.34
N THR A 72 -9.58 -22.25 2.90
CA THR A 72 -9.32 -22.25 4.35
C THR A 72 -9.33 -20.85 4.98
N ASN A 73 -9.25 -19.78 4.20
CA ASN A 73 -9.04 -18.42 4.69
C ASN A 73 -10.21 -17.46 4.40
N LEU A 74 -11.25 -17.90 3.71
CA LEU A 74 -12.40 -17.06 3.31
C LEU A 74 -13.22 -16.48 4.45
N THR A 75 -13.06 -16.99 5.68
CA THR A 75 -13.93 -16.65 6.80
C THR A 75 -13.50 -15.43 7.58
N LYS A 76 -12.30 -14.92 7.41
CA LYS A 76 -11.78 -13.83 8.27
C LYS A 76 -11.65 -12.47 7.60
N TRP A 77 -11.37 -12.43 6.33
CA TRP A 77 -11.19 -11.17 5.60
C TRP A 77 -12.12 -11.21 4.43
N ALA A 78 -13.24 -10.70 4.67
CA ALA A 78 -14.30 -10.70 3.72
C ALA A 78 -13.82 -10.25 2.35
N CYS A 79 -13.79 -11.18 1.39
CA CYS A 79 -14.07 -10.81 0.02
C CYS A 79 -15.26 -9.84 -0.05
N ALA A 80 -16.09 -9.76 0.99
CA ALA A 80 -17.16 -8.80 1.18
C ALA A 80 -16.68 -7.34 1.20
N ASP A 81 -15.57 -7.02 1.87
CA ASP A 81 -15.08 -5.62 1.93
C ASP A 81 -14.44 -5.19 0.61
N ILE A 82 -13.92 -6.13 -0.18
CA ILE A 82 -13.30 -5.86 -1.48
C ILE A 82 -14.29 -6.04 -2.63
N SER A 83 -15.25 -6.93 -2.51
CA SER A 83 -16.22 -7.26 -3.53
C SER A 83 -16.89 -6.03 -4.16
N PRO A 84 -17.27 -4.98 -3.41
CA PRO A 84 -17.83 -3.76 -3.99
C PRO A 84 -16.87 -3.03 -4.95
N TYR A 85 -15.56 -3.17 -4.76
CA TYR A 85 -14.56 -2.48 -5.56
C TYR A 85 -14.11 -3.25 -6.80
N PHE A 86 -14.38 -4.57 -6.82
CA PHE A 86 -13.95 -5.46 -7.89
C PHE A 86 -15.13 -6.29 -8.44
N THR A 87 -16.22 -5.61 -8.76
CA THR A 87 -17.45 -6.23 -9.28
C THR A 87 -17.25 -7.07 -10.55
N ASN A 88 -16.14 -6.88 -11.25
CA ASN A 88 -15.81 -7.60 -12.47
C ASN A 88 -14.91 -8.83 -12.26
N PHE A 89 -14.63 -9.19 -11.00
CA PHE A 89 -13.87 -10.39 -10.68
C PHE A 89 -14.80 -11.55 -10.36
N ARG A 90 -14.54 -12.69 -10.99
CA ARG A 90 -15.05 -13.97 -10.53
C ARG A 90 -14.10 -14.49 -9.45
N VAL A 91 -14.61 -14.84 -8.28
CA VAL A 91 -13.83 -15.46 -7.19
C VAL A 91 -14.17 -16.94 -7.14
N LEU A 92 -13.16 -17.79 -7.26
CA LEU A 92 -13.27 -19.24 -7.11
C LEU A 92 -12.42 -19.72 -5.96
N THR A 93 -12.96 -20.61 -5.15
CA THR A 93 -12.24 -21.26 -4.05
C THR A 93 -11.60 -22.54 -4.50
N ILE A 94 -10.36 -22.77 -4.07
CA ILE A 94 -9.64 -24.01 -4.30
C ILE A 94 -9.38 -24.70 -2.96
N ASN A 95 -9.79 -25.99 -2.86
CA ASN A 95 -9.64 -26.76 -1.64
C ASN A 95 -8.25 -27.41 -1.50
N ASP A 96 -7.52 -27.59 -2.59
CA ASP A 96 -6.22 -28.26 -2.60
C ASP A 96 -5.16 -27.43 -3.31
N TRP A 97 -4.31 -26.80 -2.52
CA TRP A 97 -3.16 -26.03 -3.01
C TRP A 97 -2.01 -26.91 -3.51
N ALA A 98 -1.99 -28.20 -3.17
CA ALA A 98 -0.99 -29.13 -3.70
C ALA A 98 -1.11 -29.32 -5.22
N MET A 99 -2.25 -28.94 -5.80
CA MET A 99 -2.46 -28.90 -7.25
C MET A 99 -1.89 -27.64 -7.91
N LEU A 100 -1.42 -26.65 -7.14
CA LEU A 100 -0.83 -25.45 -7.73
C LEU A 100 0.55 -25.75 -8.29
N PRO A 101 0.88 -25.19 -9.47
CA PRO A 101 2.23 -25.26 -10.01
C PRO A 101 3.26 -24.77 -9.02
N ALA A 102 4.42 -25.40 -9.03
CA ALA A 102 5.46 -25.20 -8.04
C ALA A 102 5.73 -23.74 -7.67
N VAL A 103 6.00 -23.53 -6.40
CA VAL A 103 6.31 -22.23 -5.76
C VAL A 103 7.34 -21.41 -6.54
N ASP A 104 8.26 -22.07 -7.24
CA ASP A 104 9.29 -21.41 -8.06
C ASP A 104 8.72 -20.56 -9.21
N ILE A 105 7.57 -20.91 -9.75
CA ILE A 105 6.89 -20.10 -10.77
C ILE A 105 6.25 -18.86 -10.12
N LEU A 106 5.69 -19.01 -8.93
CA LEU A 106 5.06 -17.90 -8.19
C LEU A 106 6.07 -16.81 -7.85
N VAL A 107 7.29 -17.17 -7.53
CA VAL A 107 8.36 -16.23 -7.17
C VAL A 107 8.86 -15.44 -8.38
N SER A 108 8.80 -16.03 -9.58
CA SER A 108 9.35 -15.45 -10.81
C SER A 108 8.44 -14.44 -11.51
N SER A 109 7.21 -14.21 -11.01
CA SER A 109 6.19 -13.39 -11.69
C SER A 109 5.98 -13.84 -13.16
N THR A 110 5.30 -14.96 -13.33
CA THR A 110 5.14 -15.62 -14.63
C THR A 110 3.68 -15.60 -15.05
N VAL A 111 3.44 -15.32 -16.33
CA VAL A 111 2.17 -15.52 -17.01
C VAL A 111 2.30 -16.73 -17.93
N VAL A 112 1.42 -17.71 -17.78
CA VAL A 112 1.37 -18.87 -18.66
C VAL A 112 0.13 -18.79 -19.55
N GLU A 113 0.35 -18.75 -20.85
CA GLU A 113 -0.71 -18.81 -21.84
C GLU A 113 -1.08 -20.27 -22.11
N PHE A 114 -2.35 -20.61 -21.89
CA PHE A 114 -2.93 -21.90 -22.20
C PHE A 114 -4.30 -21.73 -22.85
N GLU A 115 -4.39 -22.04 -24.13
CA GLU A 115 -5.55 -21.81 -24.98
C GLU A 115 -5.99 -20.31 -24.96
N ARG A 116 -7.19 -20.00 -24.44
CA ARG A 116 -7.72 -18.63 -24.29
C ARG A 116 -7.64 -18.13 -22.85
N ARG A 117 -6.69 -18.65 -22.07
CA ARG A 117 -6.47 -18.31 -20.66
C ARG A 117 -5.04 -17.85 -20.41
N LEU A 118 -4.91 -16.88 -19.53
CA LEU A 118 -3.65 -16.43 -18.98
C LEU A 118 -3.61 -16.76 -17.49
N TYR A 119 -2.75 -17.67 -17.11
CA TYR A 119 -2.53 -18.03 -15.71
C TYR A 119 -1.44 -17.16 -15.12
N VAL A 120 -1.80 -16.27 -14.18
CA VAL A 120 -0.88 -15.32 -13.57
C VAL A 120 -0.38 -15.86 -12.24
N PHE A 121 0.90 -16.20 -12.20
CA PHE A 121 1.62 -16.62 -11.00
C PHE A 121 2.51 -15.46 -10.56
N SER A 122 2.05 -14.71 -9.59
CA SER A 122 2.80 -13.58 -9.05
C SER A 122 2.39 -13.32 -7.61
N ILE A 123 3.38 -12.97 -6.80
CA ILE A 123 3.18 -12.46 -5.46
C ILE A 123 3.33 -10.93 -5.46
N SER A 124 2.94 -10.30 -4.36
CA SER A 124 2.78 -8.85 -4.25
C SER A 124 3.95 -8.02 -4.76
N ALA A 125 5.18 -8.30 -4.34
CA ALA A 125 6.32 -7.46 -4.71
C ALA A 125 6.64 -7.52 -6.22
N PRO A 126 6.77 -8.71 -6.86
CA PRO A 126 6.88 -8.80 -8.31
C PRO A 126 5.70 -8.16 -9.05
N LEU A 127 4.46 -8.35 -8.56
CA LEU A 127 3.28 -7.75 -9.18
C LEU A 127 3.31 -6.22 -9.14
N MET A 128 3.78 -5.63 -8.04
CA MET A 128 3.98 -4.18 -7.94
C MET A 128 5.07 -3.68 -8.88
N ASN A 129 6.16 -4.42 -9.04
CA ASN A 129 7.19 -4.09 -10.01
C ASN A 129 6.64 -4.07 -11.45
N GLU A 130 5.75 -4.99 -11.78
CA GLU A 130 5.08 -4.99 -13.09
C GLU A 130 4.15 -3.79 -13.24
N LEU A 131 3.43 -3.40 -12.20
CA LEU A 131 2.60 -2.20 -12.22
C LEU A 131 3.44 -0.93 -12.41
N ILE A 132 4.60 -0.85 -11.75
CA ILE A 132 5.58 0.22 -11.95
C ILE A 132 6.08 0.22 -13.40
N ALA A 133 6.44 -0.93 -13.94
CA ALA A 133 6.89 -1.07 -15.32
C ALA A 133 5.79 -0.66 -16.32
N HIS A 134 4.55 -1.06 -16.07
CA HIS A 134 3.38 -0.67 -16.87
C HIS A 134 3.23 0.86 -16.92
N ARG A 135 3.36 1.51 -15.77
CA ARG A 135 3.33 2.98 -15.68
C ARG A 135 4.51 3.65 -16.41
N LYS A 136 5.71 3.10 -16.32
CA LYS A 136 6.90 3.60 -17.05
C LYS A 136 6.71 3.60 -18.57
N LEU A 137 5.87 2.72 -19.09
CA LEU A 137 5.51 2.67 -20.50
C LEU A 137 4.46 3.75 -20.88
N GLY A 138 4.10 4.65 -19.96
CA GLY A 138 3.15 5.73 -20.20
C GLY A 138 1.68 5.32 -19.98
N ASN A 139 1.42 4.13 -19.44
CA ASN A 139 0.05 3.69 -19.17
C ASN A 139 -0.48 4.34 -17.89
N ALA A 140 -1.64 4.98 -17.98
CA ALA A 140 -2.31 5.55 -16.82
C ALA A 140 -2.88 4.46 -15.92
N LEU A 141 -2.79 4.68 -14.60
CA LEU A 141 -3.42 3.79 -13.62
C LEU A 141 -4.89 4.17 -13.42
N THR A 142 -5.74 3.15 -13.35
CA THR A 142 -7.15 3.30 -12.97
C THR A 142 -7.28 3.17 -11.47
N TYR A 143 -7.86 4.18 -10.84
CA TYR A 143 -8.11 4.24 -9.41
C TYR A 143 -9.55 3.86 -9.09
N VAL A 144 -9.76 3.35 -7.89
CA VAL A 144 -11.09 2.99 -7.38
C VAL A 144 -11.75 4.23 -6.77
N GLN A 145 -13.06 4.31 -6.84
CA GLN A 145 -13.85 5.37 -6.22
C GLN A 145 -14.71 4.77 -5.10
N SER A 146 -15.03 5.59 -4.09
CA SER A 146 -16.04 5.24 -3.10
C SER A 146 -17.40 5.04 -3.75
N THR A 147 -18.22 4.19 -3.17
CA THR A 147 -19.61 4.00 -3.57
C THR A 147 -20.54 4.86 -2.68
N LEU A 148 -21.72 5.18 -3.19
CA LEU A 148 -22.72 5.92 -2.41
C LEU A 148 -23.08 5.20 -1.08
N GLN A 149 -23.09 3.87 -1.08
CA GLN A 149 -23.33 3.10 0.13
C GLN A 149 -22.24 3.32 1.19
N GLN A 150 -20.98 3.35 0.79
CA GLN A 150 -19.85 3.61 1.68
C GLN A 150 -19.86 5.04 2.22
N GLU A 151 -20.18 6.00 1.38
CA GLU A 151 -20.33 7.41 1.77
C GLU A 151 -21.46 7.58 2.80
N ASN A 152 -22.57 6.87 2.65
CA ASN A 152 -23.66 6.88 3.62
C ASN A 152 -23.22 6.25 4.96
N ARG A 153 -22.55 5.10 4.95
CA ARG A 153 -22.03 4.46 6.17
C ARG A 153 -20.96 5.32 6.85
N PHE A 154 -20.13 6.00 6.08
CA PHE A 154 -19.15 6.93 6.61
C PHE A 154 -19.83 8.12 7.29
N ARG A 155 -20.91 8.66 6.74
CA ARG A 155 -21.70 9.72 7.35
C ARG A 155 -22.33 9.26 8.67
N GLU A 156 -22.97 8.08 8.68
CA GLU A 156 -23.51 7.49 9.92
C GLU A 156 -22.42 7.32 11.00
N PHE A 157 -21.21 6.91 10.58
CA PHE A 157 -20.06 6.81 11.48
C PHE A 157 -19.64 8.18 12.02
N THR A 158 -19.55 9.21 11.20
CA THR A 158 -19.15 10.56 11.64
C THR A 158 -20.17 11.16 12.59
N GLU A 159 -21.47 10.99 12.35
CA GLU A 159 -22.56 11.40 13.23
C GLU A 159 -22.49 10.67 14.57
N ALA A 160 -22.33 9.35 14.58
CA ALA A 160 -22.24 8.54 15.80
C ALA A 160 -21.02 8.89 16.67
N ASN A 161 -19.96 9.46 16.09
CA ASN A 161 -18.73 9.81 16.79
C ASN A 161 -18.59 11.34 17.03
N GLY A 162 -19.64 12.13 16.80
CA GLY A 162 -19.63 13.59 17.04
C GLY A 162 -18.69 14.36 16.09
N LEU A 163 -18.50 13.85 14.86
CA LEU A 163 -17.64 14.45 13.85
C LEU A 163 -18.43 15.19 12.76
N GLU A 164 -19.74 15.29 12.85
CA GLU A 164 -20.64 15.84 11.83
C GLU A 164 -20.37 17.32 11.47
N LYS A 165 -19.66 18.03 12.33
CA LYS A 165 -19.28 19.43 12.08
C LYS A 165 -18.02 19.59 11.23
N PHE A 166 -17.32 18.51 10.95
CA PHE A 166 -16.10 18.51 10.14
C PHE A 166 -16.41 18.12 8.70
N ASP A 167 -15.85 18.87 7.75
CA ASP A 167 -15.98 18.62 6.32
C ASP A 167 -14.73 17.95 5.73
N LYS A 168 -13.66 17.81 6.53
CA LYS A 168 -12.37 17.27 6.10
C LYS A 168 -11.91 16.16 7.05
N PHE A 169 -11.49 15.04 6.49
CA PHE A 169 -11.19 13.84 7.27
C PHE A 169 -9.81 13.26 6.95
N VAL A 170 -9.07 12.95 7.99
CA VAL A 170 -7.78 12.26 7.91
C VAL A 170 -7.90 10.90 8.59
N VAL A 171 -7.55 9.84 7.88
CA VAL A 171 -7.37 8.53 8.51
C VAL A 171 -5.90 8.36 8.89
N TYR A 172 -5.64 8.13 10.17
CA TYR A 172 -4.31 7.91 10.73
C TYR A 172 -4.07 6.44 11.07
N HIS A 173 -2.93 5.90 10.67
CA HIS A 173 -2.47 4.57 11.07
C HIS A 173 -0.98 4.54 11.37
N CYS A 174 -0.61 4.04 12.53
CA CYS A 174 0.76 3.77 12.90
C CYS A 174 0.97 2.26 13.06
N ARG A 175 1.97 1.70 12.37
CA ARG A 175 2.35 0.32 12.56
C ARG A 175 3.06 0.16 13.88
N GLU A 176 2.56 -0.74 14.72
CA GLU A 176 3.16 -1.16 15.99
C GLU A 176 3.40 -2.68 15.99
N GLY A 177 4.34 -3.15 16.79
CA GLY A 177 4.76 -4.56 16.82
C GLY A 177 3.75 -5.53 17.44
N GLY A 178 2.58 -5.06 17.92
CA GLY A 178 1.58 -5.90 18.59
C GLY A 178 0.78 -6.82 17.68
N TYR A 179 0.49 -6.39 16.45
CA TYR A 179 -0.29 -7.16 15.50
C TYR A 179 0.51 -8.35 14.96
N LEU A 180 0.03 -9.58 15.23
CA LEU A 180 0.69 -10.83 14.80
C LEU A 180 2.20 -10.88 15.11
N SER A 181 2.61 -10.36 16.26
CA SER A 181 4.00 -10.11 16.67
C SER A 181 4.93 -11.32 16.51
N SER A 182 4.44 -12.55 16.74
CA SER A 182 5.25 -13.77 16.61
C SER A 182 5.57 -14.14 15.15
N GLN A 183 4.75 -13.71 14.21
CA GLN A 183 4.90 -14.07 12.79
C GLN A 183 5.65 -13.02 11.97
N TYR A 184 5.65 -11.75 12.41
CA TYR A 184 6.16 -10.61 11.62
C TYR A 184 7.22 -9.79 12.35
N SER A 185 7.87 -10.34 13.37
CA SER A 185 8.95 -9.67 14.10
C SER A 185 10.13 -9.25 13.20
N TYR A 186 10.36 -9.97 12.11
CA TYR A 186 11.39 -9.62 11.12
C TYR A 186 11.11 -8.28 10.41
N HIS A 187 9.86 -7.79 10.43
CA HIS A 187 9.46 -6.48 9.91
C HIS A 187 9.46 -5.36 10.96
N SER A 188 10.02 -5.58 12.15
CA SER A 188 10.03 -4.57 13.24
C SER A 188 10.75 -3.26 12.87
N TYR A 189 11.60 -3.26 11.86
CA TYR A 189 12.22 -2.03 11.31
C TYR A 189 11.15 -0.99 10.85
N ARG A 190 9.90 -1.43 10.60
CA ARG A 190 8.78 -0.56 10.18
C ARG A 190 7.96 -0.04 11.35
N ASP A 191 8.12 -0.62 12.56
CA ASP A 191 7.33 -0.23 13.72
C ASP A 191 7.70 1.19 14.17
N ALA A 192 6.72 1.92 14.68
CA ALA A 192 6.89 3.28 15.16
C ALA A 192 5.98 3.56 16.37
N SER A 193 6.33 4.54 17.17
CA SER A 193 5.49 5.02 18.26
C SER A 193 4.40 5.93 17.75
N PRO A 194 3.11 5.63 17.99
CA PRO A 194 2.01 6.50 17.59
C PRO A 194 2.04 7.85 18.32
N ARG A 195 2.67 7.90 19.50
CA ARG A 195 2.80 9.13 20.30
C ARG A 195 3.67 10.19 19.64
N ASN A 196 4.61 9.78 18.77
CA ASN A 196 5.41 10.71 17.99
C ASN A 196 4.56 11.50 16.97
N ALA A 197 3.35 11.04 16.64
CA ALA A 197 2.44 11.75 15.74
C ALA A 197 1.46 12.70 16.47
N GLU A 198 1.45 12.75 17.80
CA GLU A 198 0.47 13.52 18.56
C GLU A 198 0.51 15.03 18.26
N LEU A 199 1.69 15.63 18.04
CA LEU A 199 1.80 17.03 17.61
C LEU A 199 1.17 17.25 16.23
N ALA A 200 1.44 16.37 15.28
CA ALA A 200 0.88 16.42 13.94
C ALA A 200 -0.64 16.23 13.93
N ILE A 201 -1.16 15.34 14.78
CA ILE A 201 -2.61 15.14 14.96
C ILE A 201 -3.25 16.41 15.50
N SER A 202 -2.67 17.03 16.54
CA SER A 202 -3.17 18.30 17.09
C SER A 202 -3.19 19.39 16.03
N TYR A 203 -2.10 19.52 15.26
CA TYR A 203 -2.04 20.48 14.14
C TYR A 203 -3.15 20.27 13.10
N LEU A 204 -3.44 19.01 12.72
CA LEU A 204 -4.51 18.67 11.79
C LEU A 204 -5.88 19.10 12.33
N VAL A 205 -6.16 18.82 13.60
CA VAL A 205 -7.44 19.19 14.22
C VAL A 205 -7.57 20.72 14.32
N ASP A 206 -6.51 21.43 14.68
CA ASP A 206 -6.47 22.89 14.72
C ASP A 206 -6.69 23.53 13.33
N ARG A 207 -6.40 22.78 12.25
CA ARG A 207 -6.66 23.16 10.86
C ARG A 207 -8.05 22.75 10.36
N GLY A 208 -8.90 22.21 11.24
CA GLY A 208 -10.28 21.87 10.91
C GLY A 208 -10.47 20.47 10.30
N TYR A 209 -9.48 19.59 10.39
CA TYR A 209 -9.62 18.21 9.99
C TYR A 209 -10.09 17.35 11.18
N ALA A 210 -11.05 16.45 10.96
CA ALA A 210 -11.25 15.34 11.87
C ALA A 210 -10.22 14.26 11.63
N VAL A 211 -9.61 13.71 12.68
CA VAL A 211 -8.63 12.63 12.61
C VAL A 211 -9.23 11.35 13.18
N ILE A 212 -9.25 10.30 12.37
CA ILE A 212 -9.75 8.97 12.75
C ILE A 212 -8.56 8.02 12.75
N ARG A 213 -8.07 7.65 13.93
CA ARG A 213 -7.03 6.63 14.03
C ARG A 213 -7.64 5.25 13.91
N ILE A 214 -7.11 4.45 12.99
CA ILE A 214 -7.49 3.06 12.77
C ILE A 214 -6.44 2.09 13.34
N GLY A 215 -6.86 0.86 13.59
CA GLY A 215 -6.00 -0.22 14.08
C GLY A 215 -6.77 -1.26 14.88
N ASP A 216 -6.08 -1.97 15.77
CA ASP A 216 -6.65 -3.00 16.63
C ASP A 216 -6.29 -2.79 18.11
N ALA A 217 -6.89 -3.59 18.97
CA ALA A 217 -6.74 -3.47 20.45
C ALA A 217 -5.31 -3.78 20.97
N SER A 218 -4.39 -4.28 20.13
CA SER A 218 -2.99 -4.50 20.51
C SER A 218 -2.15 -3.22 20.48
N MET A 219 -2.71 -2.13 19.94
CA MET A 219 -2.02 -0.86 19.78
C MET A 219 -1.91 -0.08 21.09
N THR A 220 -0.99 0.88 21.12
CA THR A 220 -0.82 1.82 22.23
C THR A 220 -1.82 2.97 22.12
N PRO A 221 -2.63 3.28 23.14
CA PRO A 221 -3.53 4.43 23.11
C PRO A 221 -2.78 5.75 22.94
N LEU A 222 -3.38 6.70 22.23
CA LEU A 222 -2.91 8.08 22.21
C LEU A 222 -3.13 8.75 23.58
N ASN A 223 -2.24 9.68 23.95
CA ASN A 223 -2.45 10.51 25.13
C ASN A 223 -3.37 11.72 24.86
N LEU A 224 -3.69 11.96 23.59
CA LEU A 224 -4.56 13.06 23.18
C LEU A 224 -6.04 12.73 23.42
N LYS A 225 -6.74 13.72 23.97
CA LYS A 225 -8.22 13.73 24.04
C LYS A 225 -8.66 15.11 23.58
N MET A 226 -9.20 15.19 22.40
CA MET A 226 -9.65 16.45 21.83
C MET A 226 -10.83 16.21 20.90
N GLU A 227 -11.68 17.20 20.77
CA GLU A 227 -12.78 17.18 19.81
C GLU A 227 -12.19 17.10 18.37
N GLY A 228 -12.77 16.27 17.52
CA GLY A 228 -12.22 16.00 16.19
C GLY A 228 -11.23 14.84 16.11
N LEU A 229 -10.89 14.20 17.24
CA LEU A 229 -10.06 12.99 17.25
C LEU A 229 -10.86 11.78 17.71
N VAL A 230 -10.87 10.72 16.92
CA VAL A 230 -11.40 9.40 17.27
C VAL A 230 -10.25 8.39 17.24
N ASP A 231 -9.83 7.89 18.40
CA ASP A 231 -8.89 6.77 18.55
C ASP A 231 -9.71 5.47 18.51
N LEU A 232 -10.03 5.02 17.27
CA LEU A 232 -11.03 3.97 17.03
C LEU A 232 -10.76 2.65 17.77
N PRO A 233 -9.52 2.13 17.90
CA PRO A 233 -9.22 0.92 18.65
C PRO A 233 -9.65 0.98 20.13
N PHE A 234 -9.80 2.19 20.69
CA PHE A 234 -10.12 2.46 22.09
C PHE A 234 -11.43 3.23 22.26
N SER A 235 -12.16 3.47 21.17
CA SER A 235 -13.45 4.14 21.19
C SER A 235 -14.56 3.18 21.70
N GLN A 236 -15.51 3.73 22.45
CA GLN A 236 -16.72 3.01 22.87
C GLN A 236 -17.81 3.01 21.79
N HIS A 237 -17.70 3.91 20.82
CA HIS A 237 -18.65 4.09 19.72
C HIS A 237 -18.11 3.43 18.46
N THR A 238 -18.18 2.10 18.40
CA THR A 238 -17.84 1.36 17.18
C THR A 238 -19.11 1.15 16.34
N THR A 239 -19.17 1.80 15.20
CA THR A 239 -20.08 1.40 14.13
C THR A 239 -19.40 0.31 13.31
N ASP A 240 -20.19 -0.52 12.65
CA ASP A 240 -19.70 -1.59 11.77
C ASP A 240 -19.16 -1.02 10.44
N ILE A 241 -18.12 -0.15 10.53
CA ILE A 241 -17.45 0.46 9.40
C ILE A 241 -16.08 -0.17 9.21
N SER A 242 -15.75 -0.53 7.97
CA SER A 242 -14.48 -1.15 7.67
C SER A 242 -13.34 -0.13 7.48
N THR A 243 -12.09 -0.59 7.65
CA THR A 243 -10.89 0.21 7.31
C THR A 243 -10.91 0.69 5.85
N PHE A 244 -11.45 -0.12 4.94
CA PHE A 244 -11.58 0.25 3.52
C PHE A 244 -12.51 1.46 3.36
N GLU A 245 -13.66 1.46 4.00
CA GLU A 245 -14.64 2.54 3.90
C GLU A 245 -14.11 3.83 4.53
N LEU A 246 -13.46 3.73 5.69
CA LEU A 246 -12.85 4.89 6.33
C LEU A 246 -11.82 5.56 5.42
N ILE A 247 -10.91 4.78 4.81
CA ILE A 247 -9.91 5.32 3.90
C ILE A 247 -10.54 5.79 2.58
N ALA A 248 -11.50 5.02 2.04
CA ALA A 248 -12.18 5.38 0.79
C ALA A 248 -12.89 6.73 0.87
N CYS A 249 -13.46 7.08 2.03
CA CYS A 249 -14.24 8.31 2.23
C CYS A 249 -13.45 9.46 2.88
N SER A 250 -12.20 9.23 3.32
CA SER A 250 -11.34 10.30 3.85
C SER A 250 -10.70 11.12 2.73
N ASP A 251 -10.18 12.30 3.06
CA ASP A 251 -9.42 13.16 2.16
C ASP A 251 -7.95 12.77 2.14
N ILE A 252 -7.42 12.43 3.31
CA ILE A 252 -6.00 12.22 3.53
C ILE A 252 -5.78 10.91 4.30
N TYR A 253 -4.78 10.14 3.88
CA TYR A 253 -4.16 9.10 4.68
C TYR A 253 -2.89 9.64 5.31
N PHE A 254 -2.78 9.53 6.62
CA PHE A 254 -1.59 9.89 7.39
C PHE A 254 -1.08 8.65 8.12
N GLY A 255 0.22 8.35 8.08
CA GLY A 255 0.71 7.19 8.83
C GLY A 255 2.04 6.61 8.37
N THR A 256 2.25 5.35 8.73
CA THR A 256 3.46 4.59 8.37
C THR A 256 3.21 3.70 7.14
N THR A 257 4.29 3.25 6.49
CA THR A 257 4.19 2.25 5.41
C THR A 257 3.75 0.89 5.96
N SER A 258 2.48 0.57 5.78
CA SER A 258 1.83 -0.65 6.30
C SER A 258 0.70 -1.09 5.35
N GLY A 259 -0.05 -2.13 5.71
CA GLY A 259 -1.16 -2.61 4.88
C GLY A 259 -2.16 -1.51 4.45
N PRO A 260 -2.67 -0.68 5.37
CA PRO A 260 -3.65 0.36 5.05
C PRO A 260 -3.19 1.40 4.01
N VAL A 261 -1.89 1.67 3.87
CA VAL A 261 -1.41 2.60 2.83
C VAL A 261 -1.73 2.10 1.42
N MET A 262 -1.82 0.78 1.24
CA MET A 262 -2.17 0.20 -0.06
C MET A 262 -3.63 0.49 -0.45
N ILE A 263 -4.52 0.59 0.53
CA ILE A 263 -5.90 1.04 0.32
C ILE A 263 -5.89 2.51 -0.12
N ALA A 264 -5.13 3.34 0.57
CA ALA A 264 -5.02 4.76 0.23
C ALA A 264 -4.50 4.96 -1.22
N GLN A 265 -3.52 4.16 -1.66
CA GLN A 265 -3.04 4.16 -3.03
C GLN A 265 -4.14 3.78 -4.04
N MET A 266 -4.87 2.71 -3.76
CA MET A 266 -5.94 2.21 -4.61
C MET A 266 -7.03 3.28 -4.86
N PHE A 267 -7.32 4.11 -3.83
CA PHE A 267 -8.28 5.22 -3.90
C PHE A 267 -7.65 6.57 -4.29
N LYS A 268 -6.37 6.59 -4.64
CA LYS A 268 -5.61 7.82 -4.97
C LYS A 268 -5.70 8.88 -3.87
N LYS A 269 -5.70 8.48 -2.60
CA LYS A 269 -5.75 9.42 -1.49
C LYS A 269 -4.43 10.16 -1.34
N THR A 270 -4.50 11.43 -1.01
CA THR A 270 -3.33 12.17 -0.53
C THR A 270 -2.73 11.44 0.67
N SER A 271 -1.42 11.24 0.68
CA SER A 271 -0.77 10.42 1.70
C SER A 271 0.43 11.14 2.32
N PHE A 272 0.44 11.25 3.66
CA PHE A 272 1.59 11.74 4.42
C PHE A 272 2.21 10.57 5.16
N LEU A 273 3.42 10.17 4.77
CA LEU A 273 4.05 8.95 5.29
C LEU A 273 5.28 9.27 6.13
N HIS A 274 5.18 9.00 7.42
CA HIS A 274 6.33 9.08 8.33
C HIS A 274 6.93 7.71 8.62
N ASN A 275 8.15 7.69 9.12
CA ASN A 275 8.87 6.47 9.47
C ASN A 275 8.92 5.45 8.32
N SER A 276 8.98 5.94 7.07
CA SER A 276 9.05 5.10 5.88
C SER A 276 10.48 4.59 5.65
N LEU A 277 10.66 3.34 5.27
CA LEU A 277 11.97 2.78 4.92
C LEU A 277 11.99 2.16 3.53
N VAL A 278 11.09 1.25 3.24
CA VAL A 278 11.06 0.58 1.92
C VAL A 278 10.28 1.45 0.95
N ILE A 279 10.93 2.41 0.32
CA ILE A 279 10.30 3.36 -0.61
C ILE A 279 10.25 2.81 -2.03
N GLY A 280 11.22 1.98 -2.41
CA GLY A 280 11.35 1.47 -3.77
C GLY A 280 10.19 0.59 -4.28
N GLN A 281 9.29 0.18 -3.39
CA GLN A 281 8.14 -0.68 -3.71
C GLN A 281 6.79 0.07 -3.67
N LEU A 282 6.79 1.37 -3.42
CA LEU A 282 5.57 2.15 -3.35
C LEU A 282 5.25 2.78 -4.70
N VAL A 283 4.10 2.42 -5.27
CA VAL A 283 3.52 3.11 -6.43
C VAL A 283 2.57 4.17 -5.91
N MET A 284 3.11 5.31 -5.48
CA MET A 284 2.30 6.36 -4.87
C MET A 284 2.14 7.56 -5.77
N ASP A 285 0.94 8.11 -5.73
CA ASP A 285 0.60 9.43 -6.26
C ASP A 285 0.17 10.32 -5.10
N ASN A 286 0.38 11.62 -5.21
CA ASN A 286 -0.03 12.60 -4.21
C ASN A 286 0.49 12.27 -2.80
N ALA A 287 1.80 12.03 -2.66
CA ALA A 287 2.37 11.66 -1.38
C ALA A 287 3.54 12.57 -0.95
N VAL A 288 3.64 12.78 0.35
CA VAL A 288 4.81 13.35 1.00
C VAL A 288 5.39 12.32 1.96
N ILE A 289 6.68 12.05 1.85
CA ILE A 289 7.36 10.96 2.57
C ILE A 289 8.45 11.53 3.46
N LEU A 290 8.51 11.03 4.69
CA LEU A 290 9.57 11.25 5.65
C LEU A 290 10.19 9.90 6.04
N PRO A 291 11.36 9.55 5.50
CA PRO A 291 12.04 8.30 5.83
C PRO A 291 12.55 8.27 7.27
N LYS A 292 12.70 7.08 7.82
CA LYS A 292 13.50 6.87 9.05
C LYS A 292 14.96 7.20 8.78
N SER A 293 15.66 7.72 9.79
CA SER A 293 17.09 7.91 9.72
C SER A 293 17.82 6.60 10.01
N CYS A 294 18.95 6.38 9.34
CA CYS A 294 19.85 5.26 9.61
C CYS A 294 21.17 5.78 10.19
N PHE A 295 21.53 5.30 11.38
CA PHE A 295 22.82 5.59 12.01
C PHE A 295 23.79 4.43 11.79
N ASP A 296 24.92 4.69 11.16
CA ASP A 296 25.97 3.69 10.92
C ASP A 296 26.92 3.62 12.12
N LEU A 297 26.93 2.48 12.80
CA LEU A 297 27.79 2.24 13.98
C LEU A 297 29.29 2.19 13.64
N LYS A 298 29.64 1.92 12.37
CA LYS A 298 31.04 1.84 11.92
C LYS A 298 31.62 3.24 11.72
N THR A 299 30.88 4.11 11.07
CA THR A 299 31.29 5.51 10.82
C THR A 299 30.90 6.46 11.94
N ARG A 300 30.00 6.04 12.84
CA ARG A 300 29.39 6.83 13.92
C ARG A 300 28.69 8.10 13.41
N SER A 301 28.00 7.99 12.28
CA SER A 301 27.27 9.09 11.66
C SER A 301 25.94 8.64 11.11
N PHE A 302 25.00 9.57 10.96
CA PHE A 302 23.79 9.32 10.19
C PHE A 302 24.14 9.22 8.71
N LEU A 303 23.51 8.26 8.04
CA LEU A 303 23.61 8.14 6.59
C LEU A 303 22.71 9.18 5.94
N SER A 304 23.24 9.85 4.92
CA SER A 304 22.42 10.60 3.98
C SER A 304 21.52 9.63 3.20
N TYR A 305 20.41 10.15 2.68
CA TYR A 305 19.52 9.33 1.87
C TYR A 305 20.20 8.79 0.60
N LYS A 306 21.12 9.57 0.03
CA LYS A 306 21.98 9.14 -1.08
C LYS A 306 22.80 7.90 -0.70
N GLU A 307 23.35 7.84 0.49
CA GLU A 307 24.11 6.67 0.97
C GLU A 307 23.21 5.47 1.23
N ILE A 308 21.99 5.69 1.75
CA ILE A 308 20.99 4.64 1.94
C ILE A 308 20.69 3.96 0.59
N ILE A 309 20.42 4.74 -0.44
CA ILE A 309 20.14 4.24 -1.78
C ILE A 309 21.38 3.59 -2.40
N TYR A 310 22.53 4.28 -2.37
CA TYR A 310 23.76 3.77 -2.96
C TYR A 310 24.18 2.41 -2.40
N ARG A 311 23.91 2.19 -1.10
CA ARG A 311 24.18 0.92 -0.42
C ARG A 311 23.07 -0.12 -0.58
N GLY A 312 21.94 0.20 -1.23
CA GLY A 312 20.78 -0.66 -1.39
C GLY A 312 20.05 -0.95 -0.09
N ILE A 313 20.14 -0.06 0.90
CA ILE A 313 19.50 -0.20 2.21
C ILE A 313 17.99 -0.01 2.09
N GLU A 314 17.52 0.76 1.13
CA GLU A 314 16.09 0.98 0.84
C GLU A 314 15.35 -0.31 0.47
N ASP A 315 16.07 -1.35 0.05
CA ASP A 315 15.53 -2.67 -0.28
C ASP A 315 15.55 -3.66 0.92
N TYR A 316 15.98 -3.22 2.11
CA TYR A 316 16.03 -4.11 3.26
C TYR A 316 14.61 -4.34 3.81
N THR A 317 14.17 -5.58 3.75
CA THR A 317 12.84 -6.02 4.18
C THR A 317 12.83 -6.78 5.51
N GLU A 318 13.99 -6.93 6.14
CA GLU A 318 14.18 -7.68 7.39
C GLU A 318 15.11 -6.94 8.34
N ILE A 319 14.75 -6.88 9.63
CA ILE A 319 15.55 -6.20 10.65
C ILE A 319 16.97 -6.76 10.77
N GLU A 320 17.14 -8.05 10.51
CA GLU A 320 18.46 -8.70 10.56
C GLU A 320 19.43 -8.14 9.53
N ARG A 321 18.96 -7.71 8.35
CA ARG A 321 19.83 -7.08 7.34
C ARG A 321 20.41 -5.76 7.85
N PHE A 322 19.63 -4.97 8.60
CA PHE A 322 20.12 -3.75 9.23
C PHE A 322 21.14 -4.08 10.31
N ASN A 323 20.84 -5.04 11.17
CA ASN A 323 21.76 -5.49 12.24
C ASN A 323 23.10 -5.99 11.67
N ASN A 324 23.06 -6.83 10.64
CA ASN A 324 24.25 -7.35 9.97
C ASN A 324 25.07 -6.26 9.28
N ALA A 325 24.42 -5.19 8.81
CA ALA A 325 25.08 -4.03 8.25
C ALA A 325 25.64 -3.07 9.32
N ALA A 326 25.42 -3.33 10.61
CA ALA A 326 25.73 -2.46 11.75
C ALA A 326 25.00 -1.10 11.66
N LEU A 327 23.73 -1.12 11.28
CA LEU A 327 22.87 0.04 11.16
C LEU A 327 21.82 0.06 12.27
N VAL A 328 21.63 1.23 12.87
CA VAL A 328 20.54 1.52 13.82
C VAL A 328 19.51 2.39 13.12
N ILE A 329 18.26 1.93 13.13
CA ILE A 329 17.13 2.67 12.56
C ILE A 329 16.58 3.59 13.64
N VAL A 330 16.43 4.87 13.30
CA VAL A 330 15.95 5.90 14.21
C VAL A 330 14.62 6.44 13.72
N GLU A 331 13.61 6.44 14.61
CA GLU A 331 12.29 6.97 14.33
C GLU A 331 12.32 8.50 14.13
N ASN A 332 11.37 8.97 13.35
CA ASN A 332 11.15 10.39 13.21
C ASN A 332 10.64 11.00 14.53
N THR A 333 11.15 12.17 14.86
CA THR A 333 10.73 12.92 16.05
C THR A 333 9.35 13.55 15.87
N PRO A 334 8.63 13.88 16.97
CA PRO A 334 7.34 14.56 16.89
C PRO A 334 7.35 15.83 16.01
N VAL A 335 8.42 16.63 16.14
CA VAL A 335 8.58 17.87 15.35
C VAL A 335 8.76 17.58 13.86
N GLN A 336 9.55 16.55 13.52
CA GLN A 336 9.73 16.16 12.12
C GLN A 336 8.41 15.67 11.49
N ILE A 337 7.61 14.91 12.25
CA ILE A 337 6.31 14.40 11.77
C ILE A 337 5.30 15.56 11.62
N GLU A 338 5.31 16.53 12.53
CA GLU A 338 4.49 17.73 12.39
C GLU A 338 4.87 18.55 11.12
N LEU A 339 6.17 18.75 10.87
CA LEU A 339 6.65 19.42 9.66
C LEU A 339 6.25 18.68 8.38
N LEU A 340 6.30 17.33 8.38
CA LEU A 340 5.79 16.51 7.27
C LEU A 340 4.32 16.84 6.98
N VAL A 341 3.49 16.91 8.02
CA VAL A 341 2.06 17.18 7.88
C VAL A 341 1.82 18.63 7.41
N GLN A 342 2.57 19.59 7.93
CA GLN A 342 2.49 21.00 7.47
C GLN A 342 2.79 21.10 5.97
N ASP A 343 3.87 20.48 5.50
CA ASP A 343 4.23 20.43 4.09
C ASP A 343 3.15 19.73 3.25
N GLY A 344 2.65 18.60 3.76
CA GLY A 344 1.62 17.81 3.11
C GLY A 344 0.30 18.56 2.93
N ILE A 345 -0.15 19.28 3.95
CA ILE A 345 -1.37 20.11 3.87
C ILE A 345 -1.24 21.19 2.82
N VAL A 346 -0.11 21.88 2.77
CA VAL A 346 0.12 22.92 1.73
C VAL A 346 0.03 22.33 0.32
N LEU A 347 0.62 21.16 0.09
CA LEU A 347 0.54 20.48 -1.20
C LEU A 347 -0.87 19.99 -1.50
N HIS A 348 -1.54 19.41 -0.51
CA HIS A 348 -2.92 18.92 -0.66
C HIS A 348 -3.87 20.07 -1.02
N GLU A 349 -3.83 21.20 -0.30
CA GLU A 349 -4.68 22.37 -0.54
C GLU A 349 -4.36 23.05 -1.87
N SER A 350 -3.16 22.92 -2.41
CA SER A 350 -2.77 23.38 -3.75
C SER A 350 -3.04 22.38 -4.87
N ASN A 351 -3.72 21.24 -4.59
CA ASN A 351 -3.91 20.13 -5.51
C ASN A 351 -2.59 19.61 -6.11
N PHE A 352 -1.52 19.62 -5.33
CA PHE A 352 -0.17 19.25 -5.77
C PHE A 352 0.31 20.06 -7.01
N ALA A 353 -0.29 21.21 -7.28
CA ALA A 353 0.28 22.12 -8.25
C ALA A 353 1.70 22.46 -7.79
N ALA A 354 2.69 22.19 -8.66
CA ALA A 354 4.09 22.37 -8.32
C ALA A 354 4.30 23.73 -7.65
N PRO A 355 4.78 23.80 -6.41
CA PRO A 355 5.11 25.09 -5.80
C PRO A 355 6.16 25.73 -6.71
N GLY A 356 5.90 26.95 -7.17
CA GLY A 356 6.83 27.69 -8.01
C GLY A 356 8.23 27.61 -7.39
N SER A 357 9.23 27.35 -8.19
CA SER A 357 10.62 27.17 -7.78
C SER A 357 11.02 28.28 -6.79
N GLY A 358 11.06 27.95 -5.51
CA GLY A 358 11.61 28.82 -4.48
C GLY A 358 10.83 28.98 -3.18
N SER A 359 9.59 28.53 -3.04
CA SER A 359 8.81 28.94 -1.86
C SER A 359 8.72 27.96 -0.69
N PHE A 360 9.05 26.68 -0.85
CA PHE A 360 8.82 25.71 0.23
C PHE A 360 9.97 24.78 0.61
N GLY A 361 11.12 24.81 -0.08
CA GLY A 361 12.24 23.91 0.25
C GLY A 361 11.93 22.40 0.08
N LEU A 362 10.76 22.07 -0.47
CA LEU A 362 10.41 20.70 -0.80
C LEU A 362 11.22 20.26 -2.00
N THR A 363 11.95 19.17 -1.83
CA THR A 363 12.65 18.51 -2.92
C THR A 363 11.65 17.60 -3.62
N THR A 364 11.31 17.89 -4.88
CA THR A 364 10.54 16.95 -5.69
C THR A 364 11.33 15.66 -5.80
N TRP A 365 10.62 14.54 -5.89
CA TRP A 365 11.28 13.25 -6.12
C TRP A 365 12.20 13.26 -7.33
N GLU A 366 11.88 14.01 -8.36
CA GLU A 366 12.67 14.25 -9.57
C GLU A 366 14.00 14.93 -9.28
N SER A 367 13.94 16.05 -8.59
CA SER A 367 15.14 16.78 -8.19
C SER A 367 16.01 15.91 -7.28
N PHE A 368 15.38 15.10 -6.43
CA PHE A 368 16.05 14.16 -5.56
C PHE A 368 16.61 12.98 -6.36
N ALA A 369 15.85 12.35 -7.26
CA ALA A 369 16.27 11.25 -8.10
C ALA A 369 17.39 11.67 -9.07
N ALA A 370 17.33 12.88 -9.62
CA ALA A 370 18.39 13.43 -10.47
C ALA A 370 19.71 13.63 -9.71
N VAL A 371 19.64 14.02 -8.43
CA VAL A 371 20.81 14.17 -7.55
C VAL A 371 21.40 12.82 -7.16
N VAL A 372 20.56 11.79 -7.07
CA VAL A 372 20.95 10.47 -6.54
C VAL A 372 21.37 9.51 -7.64
N ASP A 373 21.11 9.83 -8.94
CA ASP A 373 21.38 8.96 -10.11
C ASP A 373 20.98 7.50 -9.81
N SER A 374 19.70 7.27 -9.53
CA SER A 374 19.38 6.17 -8.67
C SER A 374 18.41 5.17 -9.27
N ARG A 375 18.47 3.97 -8.72
CA ARG A 375 17.44 2.92 -8.78
C ARG A 375 16.02 3.45 -8.63
N LEU A 376 15.82 4.52 -7.85
CA LEU A 376 14.52 5.15 -7.62
C LEU A 376 13.98 5.80 -8.90
N GLY A 377 14.79 6.52 -9.65
CA GLY A 377 14.41 6.99 -11.00
C GLY A 377 14.06 5.83 -11.92
N GLN A 378 14.72 4.67 -11.74
CA GLN A 378 14.37 3.44 -12.45
C GLN A 378 13.09 2.82 -11.92
N SER A 379 12.79 2.94 -10.64
CA SER A 379 11.61 2.33 -10.02
C SER A 379 10.30 3.09 -10.29
N TYR A 380 10.34 4.43 -10.37
CA TYR A 380 9.12 5.24 -10.47
C TYR A 380 8.78 5.74 -11.89
N GLY A 381 9.65 5.51 -12.88
CA GLY A 381 9.44 5.98 -14.25
C GLY A 381 9.63 7.49 -14.42
N PRO A 382 9.31 8.04 -15.62
CA PRO A 382 9.41 9.46 -15.85
C PRO A 382 8.48 10.21 -14.89
N SER A 383 9.02 11.21 -14.30
CA SER A 383 8.53 11.96 -13.17
C SER A 383 7.26 12.77 -13.40
N GLU A 384 6.91 13.04 -14.64
CA GLU A 384 5.76 13.87 -15.02
C GLU A 384 4.40 13.36 -14.49
N SER A 385 4.36 12.13 -13.95
CA SER A 385 3.15 11.49 -13.49
C SER A 385 3.07 11.25 -11.97
N LEU A 386 4.10 11.58 -11.18
CA LEU A 386 4.16 11.33 -9.75
C LEU A 386 4.27 12.62 -8.93
N ASN A 387 3.22 12.91 -8.17
CA ASN A 387 3.26 13.95 -7.14
C ASN A 387 3.82 13.35 -5.83
N LEU A 388 5.10 12.95 -5.86
CA LEU A 388 5.80 12.38 -4.72
C LEU A 388 6.86 13.37 -4.23
N TYR A 389 6.84 13.68 -2.95
CA TYR A 389 7.73 14.66 -2.34
C TYR A 389 8.42 14.08 -1.10
N LEU A 390 9.67 14.45 -0.88
CA LEU A 390 10.34 14.28 0.40
C LEU A 390 10.07 15.48 1.29
N SER A 391 9.72 15.23 2.55
CA SER A 391 9.55 16.30 3.52
C SER A 391 10.88 17.02 3.77
N ARG A 392 10.83 18.36 3.89
CA ARG A 392 11.97 19.18 4.32
C ARG A 392 12.53 18.80 5.70
N ALA A 393 11.71 18.12 6.51
CA ALA A 393 12.16 17.61 7.81
C ALA A 393 13.28 16.57 7.71
N PHE A 394 13.51 16.03 6.51
CA PHE A 394 14.56 15.04 6.24
C PHE A 394 15.86 15.67 5.71
N ILE A 395 15.77 16.86 5.14
CA ILE A 395 16.90 17.63 4.58
C ILE A 395 17.53 18.46 5.68
#